data_11b07140491e625e7ac7dc68981118ca
#
_entry.id   11b07140491e625e7ac7dc68981118ca
#
_cell.length_a   1.000
_cell.length_b   1.000
_cell.length_c   1.000
_cell.angle_alpha   90.00
_cell.angle_beta   90.00
_cell.angle_gamma   90.00
#
_symmetry.space_group_name_H-M   'P 1'
#
loop_
_entity.id
_entity.type
_entity.pdbx_description
1 polymer ?
#
loop_
_entity_poly.entity_id
_entity_poly.type
_entity_poly.pdbx_seq_one_letter_code
_entity_poly.pdbx_strand_id
1 'polypeptide(L)'
;MDALSDVLKSVRLDGAVYKDAEFTAPWCVQARHGLDAVRERLPGAEAVLFFHYVAEGTWRMRVGKGEQIAQAGDLIVFLQDERQLMGSDLKLAPTEVEPTVPPGAVASRLGGGGKRTRLVCGYMGYSRSLCSALFDVLPPALRIPMGEGPAAKLLRELLQTGVRESEDARPGAVSLLAKLAELMFVEALRRYVDSLPVQKQGWLAGLRDPQVGRALGLVHGEPERSWTVDDLAHEVAMSRSAFAERFATLVGEPPMQYLTRWRLTLAAQALREGTEAITRIAQRSGYESDAAFSRAFRREFGMPPAAWRKAPRG
;
A
#
# COMPACT_ATOMS: atom_id res chain seq x y z
N MET A 1 -13.14 -8.29 -14.15
CA MET A 1 -12.23 -7.36 -13.44
C MET A 1 -11.24 -8.24 -12.67
N ASP A 2 -10.01 -7.82 -12.45
CA ASP A 2 -9.08 -8.61 -11.64
C ASP A 2 -9.13 -8.16 -10.18
N ALA A 3 -8.86 -9.09 -9.24
CA ALA A 3 -8.97 -8.84 -7.81
C ALA A 3 -8.02 -7.74 -7.30
N LEU A 4 -6.86 -7.56 -7.93
CA LEU A 4 -5.94 -6.48 -7.58
C LEU A 4 -6.56 -5.11 -7.88
N SER A 5 -7.17 -4.96 -9.06
CA SER A 5 -7.88 -3.73 -9.43
C SER A 5 -9.03 -3.41 -8.47
N ASP A 6 -9.77 -4.42 -8.01
CA ASP A 6 -10.88 -4.20 -7.07
C ASP A 6 -10.38 -3.81 -5.67
N VAL A 7 -9.31 -4.43 -5.18
CA VAL A 7 -8.66 -4.00 -3.93
C VAL A 7 -8.10 -2.59 -4.07
N LEU A 8 -7.43 -2.28 -5.18
CA LEU A 8 -6.85 -0.95 -5.42
C LEU A 8 -7.89 0.16 -5.50
N LYS A 9 -9.13 -0.12 -5.94
CA LYS A 9 -10.24 0.86 -5.87
C LYS A 9 -10.60 1.25 -4.44
N SER A 10 -10.40 0.35 -3.48
CA SER A 10 -10.62 0.65 -2.06
C SER A 10 -9.43 1.38 -1.42
N VAL A 11 -8.25 1.35 -2.06
CA VAL A 11 -7.07 2.08 -1.61
C VAL A 11 -7.21 3.54 -2.03
N ARG A 12 -7.54 4.40 -1.07
CA ARG A 12 -7.50 5.85 -1.27
C ARG A 12 -6.18 6.37 -0.71
N LEU A 13 -5.42 7.01 -1.58
CA LEU A 13 -4.21 7.73 -1.22
C LEU A 13 -4.54 9.21 -1.15
N ASP A 14 -4.46 9.78 0.05
CA ASP A 14 -4.78 11.17 0.32
C ASP A 14 -3.49 11.98 0.39
N GLY A 15 -3.36 12.94 -0.52
CA GLY A 15 -2.22 13.83 -0.58
C GLY A 15 -0.91 13.12 -0.94
N ALA A 16 0.01 13.86 -1.48
CA ALA A 16 1.38 13.43 -1.66
C ALA A 16 2.31 14.63 -1.65
N VAL A 17 3.51 14.43 -1.15
CA VAL A 17 4.60 15.42 -1.22
C VAL A 17 5.77 14.74 -1.86
N TYR A 18 6.43 15.45 -2.78
CA TYR A 18 7.61 15.00 -3.47
C TYR A 18 8.76 15.95 -3.17
N LYS A 19 9.96 15.41 -3.04
CA LYS A 19 11.16 16.15 -2.69
C LYS A 19 12.38 15.54 -3.37
N ASP A 20 13.24 16.38 -3.90
CA ASP A 20 14.58 15.98 -4.32
C ASP A 20 15.55 16.04 -3.13
N ALA A 21 16.40 15.02 -2.96
CA ALA A 21 17.39 14.95 -1.91
C ALA A 21 18.73 14.47 -2.48
N GLU A 22 19.82 15.17 -2.10
CA GLU A 22 21.17 14.87 -2.54
C GLU A 22 22.05 14.55 -1.34
N PHE A 23 22.74 13.41 -1.43
CA PHE A 23 23.68 12.96 -0.42
C PHE A 23 25.05 12.72 -1.06
N THR A 24 26.11 12.99 -0.30
CA THR A 24 27.48 12.67 -0.72
C THR A 24 28.19 11.83 0.33
N ALA A 25 28.80 10.72 -0.06
CA ALA A 25 29.48 9.84 0.90
C ALA A 25 30.63 10.56 1.63
N PRO A 26 30.92 10.23 2.90
CA PRO A 26 30.16 9.34 3.78
C PRO A 26 28.93 10.03 4.37
N TRP A 27 27.82 9.30 4.49
CA TRP A 27 26.60 9.77 5.13
C TRP A 27 25.82 8.61 5.75
N CYS A 28 25.12 8.91 6.83
CA CYS A 28 24.13 8.01 7.45
C CYS A 28 23.03 8.86 8.08
N VAL A 29 21.80 8.55 7.79
CA VAL A 29 20.63 9.22 8.35
C VAL A 29 19.70 8.22 9.00
N GLN A 30 19.05 8.65 10.08
CA GLN A 30 17.96 7.94 10.71
C GLN A 30 16.71 8.77 10.54
N ALA A 31 15.69 8.19 9.90
CA ALA A 31 14.40 8.82 9.72
C ALA A 31 13.34 8.02 10.47
N ARG A 32 12.46 8.72 11.16
CA ARG A 32 11.21 8.16 11.68
C ARG A 32 10.09 8.56 10.72
N HIS A 33 9.57 7.59 10.01
CA HIS A 33 8.53 7.79 9.03
C HIS A 33 7.16 7.51 9.65
N GLY A 34 6.66 8.45 10.48
CA GLY A 34 5.38 8.31 11.17
C GLY A 34 4.34 9.33 10.72
N LEU A 35 3.07 8.98 10.89
CA LEU A 35 1.95 9.88 10.58
C LEU A 35 2.05 11.21 11.35
N ASP A 36 2.52 11.20 12.59
CA ASP A 36 2.65 12.40 13.42
C ASP A 36 3.56 13.46 12.78
N ALA A 37 4.61 13.02 12.08
CA ALA A 37 5.54 13.91 11.40
C ALA A 37 4.92 14.66 10.19
N VAL A 38 3.81 14.13 9.63
CA VAL A 38 3.18 14.67 8.41
C VAL A 38 1.69 15.00 8.60
N ARG A 39 1.16 14.86 9.80
CA ARG A 39 -0.28 15.02 10.13
C ARG A 39 -0.86 16.37 9.70
N GLU A 40 -0.13 17.44 9.85
CA GLU A 40 -0.58 18.77 9.43
C GLU A 40 -0.83 18.86 7.91
N ARG A 41 -0.13 18.07 7.12
CA ARG A 41 -0.23 18.03 5.66
C ARG A 41 -1.20 16.98 5.14
N LEU A 42 -1.50 15.99 5.96
CA LEU A 42 -2.39 14.87 5.66
C LEU A 42 -3.46 14.73 6.76
N PRO A 43 -4.34 15.74 6.95
CA PRO A 43 -5.25 15.80 8.10
C PRO A 43 -6.30 14.67 8.14
N GLY A 44 -6.52 13.97 7.02
CA GLY A 44 -7.49 12.88 6.92
C GLY A 44 -6.85 11.47 6.91
N ALA A 45 -5.52 11.37 6.94
CA ALA A 45 -4.85 10.09 6.84
C ALA A 45 -4.86 9.33 8.17
N GLU A 46 -5.13 8.04 8.12
CA GLU A 46 -5.02 7.11 9.27
C GLU A 46 -3.62 6.47 9.34
N ALA A 47 -2.91 6.46 8.23
CA ALA A 47 -1.55 5.97 8.12
C ALA A 47 -0.82 6.65 6.97
N VAL A 48 0.49 6.47 6.91
CA VAL A 48 1.35 7.08 5.90
C VAL A 48 2.31 6.02 5.36
N LEU A 49 2.57 6.09 4.06
CA LEU A 49 3.66 5.38 3.44
C LEU A 49 4.67 6.38 2.89
N PHE A 50 5.93 6.00 2.90
CA PHE A 50 7.03 6.79 2.38
C PHE A 50 7.68 6.07 1.21
N PHE A 51 8.18 6.83 0.25
CA PHE A 51 8.88 6.26 -0.87
C PHE A 51 10.18 7.03 -1.17
N HIS A 52 11.16 6.29 -1.71
CA HIS A 52 12.41 6.83 -2.21
C HIS A 52 12.72 6.21 -3.57
N TYR A 53 12.77 7.01 -4.59
CA TYR A 53 13.27 6.60 -5.89
C TYR A 53 14.75 6.99 -6.01
N VAL A 54 15.59 6.02 -6.34
CA VAL A 54 17.04 6.25 -6.51
C VAL A 54 17.29 6.77 -7.92
N ALA A 55 17.45 8.09 -8.06
CA ALA A 55 17.73 8.72 -9.34
C ALA A 55 19.18 8.53 -9.75
N GLU A 56 20.12 8.49 -8.78
CA GLU A 56 21.55 8.33 -9.01
C GLU A 56 22.24 7.67 -7.81
N GLY A 57 23.25 6.87 -8.06
CA GLY A 57 24.11 6.28 -7.04
C GLY A 57 23.54 5.03 -6.40
N THR A 58 24.02 4.74 -5.18
CA THR A 58 23.64 3.57 -4.38
C THR A 58 23.64 3.95 -2.91
N TRP A 59 22.81 3.27 -2.14
CA TRP A 59 22.75 3.43 -0.69
C TRP A 59 22.33 2.12 -0.01
N ARG A 60 22.58 2.03 1.30
CA ARG A 60 22.21 0.91 2.14
C ARG A 60 21.05 1.31 3.02
N MET A 61 20.15 0.37 3.31
CA MET A 61 19.05 0.56 4.27
C MET A 61 18.97 -0.64 5.21
N ARG A 62 18.57 -0.37 6.45
CA ARG A 62 18.22 -1.39 7.44
C ARG A 62 16.75 -1.26 7.78
N VAL A 63 15.99 -2.33 7.53
CA VAL A 63 14.57 -2.43 7.85
C VAL A 63 14.41 -3.68 8.70
N GLY A 64 13.98 -3.52 9.95
CA GLY A 64 13.98 -4.61 10.92
C GLY A 64 15.39 -5.20 11.12
N LYS A 65 15.51 -6.52 10.95
CA LYS A 65 16.81 -7.24 11.06
C LYS A 65 17.57 -7.34 9.74
N GLY A 66 16.98 -6.88 8.62
CA GLY A 66 17.55 -7.02 7.28
C GLY A 66 18.30 -5.79 6.82
N GLU A 67 19.41 -5.97 6.13
CA GLU A 67 20.13 -4.92 5.40
C GLU A 67 19.98 -5.15 3.89
N GLN A 68 19.65 -4.11 3.15
CA GLN A 68 19.46 -4.14 1.71
C GLN A 68 20.26 -3.01 1.06
N ILE A 69 20.62 -3.22 -0.20
CA ILE A 69 21.26 -2.19 -1.04
C ILE A 69 20.25 -1.76 -2.09
N ALA A 70 20.01 -0.46 -2.18
CA ALA A 70 19.26 0.17 -3.26
C ALA A 70 20.22 0.84 -4.23
N GLN A 71 19.88 0.82 -5.51
CA GLN A 71 20.71 1.36 -6.58
C GLN A 71 19.88 2.21 -7.54
N ALA A 72 20.54 2.98 -8.38
CA ALA A 72 19.86 3.81 -9.38
C ALA A 72 18.83 3.00 -10.17
N GLY A 73 17.61 3.51 -10.27
CA GLY A 73 16.46 2.85 -10.87
C GLY A 73 15.62 2.01 -9.90
N ASP A 74 15.96 1.92 -8.62
CA ASP A 74 15.11 1.29 -7.61
C ASP A 74 14.09 2.28 -7.03
N LEU A 75 12.86 1.83 -6.85
CA LEU A 75 11.84 2.47 -6.01
C LEU A 75 11.72 1.68 -4.71
N ILE A 76 11.88 2.36 -3.59
CA ILE A 76 11.71 1.80 -2.25
C ILE A 76 10.44 2.39 -1.66
N VAL A 77 9.54 1.53 -1.18
CA VAL A 77 8.30 1.96 -0.51
C VAL A 77 8.29 1.39 0.90
N PHE A 78 8.17 2.23 1.89
CA PHE A 78 8.05 1.86 3.30
C PHE A 78 6.58 1.94 3.72
N LEU A 79 6.05 0.81 4.18
CA LEU A 79 4.63 0.62 4.47
C LEU A 79 4.30 0.70 5.96
N GLN A 80 5.32 0.71 6.81
CA GLN A 80 5.15 0.72 8.26
C GLN A 80 5.92 1.88 8.89
N ASP A 81 5.37 2.39 10.01
CA ASP A 81 5.98 3.43 10.83
C ASP A 81 7.12 2.85 11.67
N GLU A 82 8.22 2.51 11.03
CA GLU A 82 9.43 2.04 11.69
C GLU A 82 10.58 3.03 11.50
N ARG A 83 11.50 3.05 12.48
CA ARG A 83 12.76 3.78 12.32
C ARG A 83 13.60 3.12 11.24
N GLN A 84 14.04 3.91 10.29
CA GLN A 84 14.82 3.45 9.16
C GLN A 84 16.20 4.07 9.20
N LEU A 85 17.20 3.22 9.08
CA LEU A 85 18.58 3.63 8.96
C LEU A 85 18.99 3.54 7.48
N MET A 86 19.47 4.65 6.94
CA MET A 86 19.82 4.78 5.53
C MET A 86 21.17 5.48 5.40
N GLY A 87 22.02 5.02 4.46
CA GLY A 87 23.33 5.66 4.29
C GLY A 87 24.22 5.03 3.23
N SER A 88 25.31 5.71 2.97
CA SER A 88 26.42 5.13 2.21
C SER A 88 27.17 4.09 3.05
N ASP A 89 27.19 4.26 4.38
CA ASP A 89 27.71 3.34 5.37
C ASP A 89 26.86 3.41 6.64
N LEU A 90 26.23 2.28 7.02
CA LEU A 90 25.36 2.18 8.19
C LEU A 90 26.11 2.02 9.53
N LYS A 91 27.43 2.02 9.52
CA LYS A 91 28.26 1.99 10.72
C LYS A 91 28.54 3.40 11.26
N LEU A 92 28.27 4.43 10.47
CA LEU A 92 28.42 5.82 10.91
C LEU A 92 27.34 6.17 11.95
N ALA A 93 27.65 7.14 12.79
CA ALA A 93 26.66 7.76 13.66
C ALA A 93 25.58 8.42 12.80
N PRO A 94 24.30 8.07 12.95
CA PRO A 94 23.25 8.60 12.09
C PRO A 94 22.92 10.05 12.46
N THR A 95 22.68 10.87 11.45
CA THR A 95 22.02 12.16 11.62
C THR A 95 20.52 11.95 11.60
N GLU A 96 19.82 12.41 12.64
CA GLU A 96 18.35 12.41 12.65
C GLU A 96 17.84 13.36 11.59
N VAL A 97 16.93 12.88 10.73
CA VAL A 97 16.29 13.69 9.72
C VAL A 97 14.78 13.62 9.86
N GLU A 98 14.14 14.78 9.80
CA GLU A 98 12.69 14.83 9.76
C GLU A 98 12.20 14.61 8.30
N PRO A 99 11.12 13.85 8.11
CA PRO A 99 10.53 13.64 6.78
C PRO A 99 9.93 14.93 6.21
N THR A 100 9.65 15.90 7.06
CA THR A 100 9.01 17.15 6.68
C THR A 100 10.04 18.23 6.39
N VAL A 101 10.28 18.45 5.10
CA VAL A 101 10.90 19.69 4.64
C VAL A 101 9.81 20.60 4.11
N PRO A 102 9.81 21.90 4.43
CA PRO A 102 8.82 22.84 3.89
C PRO A 102 8.74 22.78 2.35
N PRO A 103 7.55 22.99 1.75
CA PRO A 103 7.45 23.17 0.30
C PRO A 103 8.41 24.28 -0.15
N GLY A 104 9.14 24.04 -1.23
CA GLY A 104 10.14 25.00 -1.75
C GLY A 104 11.48 25.00 -1.03
N ALA A 105 11.70 24.18 0.00
CA ALA A 105 13.03 23.99 0.55
C ALA A 105 13.87 23.18 -0.46
N VAL A 106 14.98 23.77 -0.90
CA VAL A 106 15.99 23.14 -1.74
C VAL A 106 16.38 21.77 -1.16
N ALA A 107 16.61 20.83 -2.05
CA ALA A 107 17.11 19.49 -1.75
C ALA A 107 18.02 19.47 -0.53
N SER A 108 17.70 18.62 0.45
CA SER A 108 18.59 18.42 1.58
C SER A 108 19.93 17.92 1.07
N ARG A 109 20.98 18.72 1.25
CA ARG A 109 22.36 18.31 0.93
C ARG A 109 23.04 17.89 2.21
N LEU A 110 23.38 16.62 2.29
CA LEU A 110 24.05 16.03 3.45
C LEU A 110 25.24 15.19 2.99
N GLY A 111 26.34 15.24 3.73
CA GLY A 111 27.44 14.30 3.55
C GLY A 111 28.82 14.91 3.47
N GLY A 112 29.80 14.05 3.19
CA GLY A 112 31.24 14.36 3.25
C GLY A 112 31.90 14.74 1.92
N GLY A 113 31.13 15.00 0.84
CA GLY A 113 31.68 15.47 -0.45
C GLY A 113 32.18 14.36 -1.38
N GLY A 114 32.00 13.08 -1.03
CA GLY A 114 32.40 11.94 -1.84
C GLY A 114 31.34 11.54 -2.88
N LYS A 115 31.20 10.24 -3.10
CA LYS A 115 30.29 9.68 -4.12
C LYS A 115 28.85 10.15 -3.90
N ARG A 116 28.20 10.62 -4.96
CA ARG A 116 26.86 11.20 -4.94
C ARG A 116 25.78 10.13 -4.95
N THR A 117 24.72 10.39 -4.21
CA THR A 117 23.43 9.66 -4.27
C THR A 117 22.31 10.69 -4.34
N ARG A 118 21.45 10.58 -5.35
CA ARG A 118 20.28 11.46 -5.53
C ARG A 118 19.01 10.64 -5.42
N LEU A 119 18.09 11.10 -4.57
CA LEU A 119 16.83 10.45 -4.29
C LEU A 119 15.66 11.41 -4.58
N VAL A 120 14.60 10.89 -5.21
CA VAL A 120 13.29 11.54 -5.17
C VAL A 120 12.51 10.88 -4.06
N CYS A 121 12.23 11.63 -3.01
CA CYS A 121 11.54 11.16 -1.81
C CYS A 121 10.12 11.71 -1.76
N GLY A 122 9.24 11.01 -1.08
CA GLY A 122 7.89 11.50 -0.84
C GLY A 122 7.14 10.63 0.14
N TYR A 123 5.94 11.08 0.45
CA TYR A 123 5.02 10.36 1.31
C TYR A 123 3.58 10.56 0.86
N MET A 124 2.72 9.61 1.18
CA MET A 124 1.29 9.66 0.90
C MET A 124 0.50 9.05 2.04
N GLY A 125 -0.62 9.68 2.38
CA GLY A 125 -1.56 9.21 3.39
C GLY A 125 -2.49 8.13 2.85
N TYR A 126 -2.94 7.23 3.70
CA TYR A 126 -3.96 6.25 3.36
C TYR A 126 -4.88 5.92 4.55
N SER A 127 -6.09 5.41 4.24
CA SER A 127 -6.97 4.87 5.28
C SER A 127 -6.57 3.42 5.59
N ARG A 128 -6.05 3.17 6.78
CA ARG A 128 -5.62 1.84 7.24
C ARG A 128 -6.79 0.85 7.24
N SER A 129 -7.97 1.31 7.65
CA SER A 129 -9.16 0.50 7.74
C SER A 129 -9.63 -0.08 6.40
N LEU A 130 -9.35 0.64 5.30
CA LEU A 130 -9.74 0.24 3.95
C LEU A 130 -8.62 -0.57 3.25
N CYS A 131 -7.40 -0.40 3.69
CA CYS A 131 -6.22 -0.96 3.03
C CYS A 131 -5.60 -2.14 3.78
N SER A 132 -6.11 -2.50 4.98
CA SER A 132 -5.51 -3.52 5.84
C SER A 132 -5.28 -4.85 5.11
N ALA A 133 -6.27 -5.33 4.36
CA ALA A 133 -6.17 -6.60 3.63
C ALA A 133 -4.98 -6.66 2.66
N LEU A 134 -4.60 -5.51 2.07
CA LEU A 134 -3.45 -5.41 1.19
C LEU A 134 -2.15 -5.19 1.99
N PHE A 135 -2.15 -4.25 2.93
CA PHE A 135 -0.91 -3.85 3.61
C PHE A 135 -0.43 -4.88 4.64
N ASP A 136 -1.35 -5.69 5.22
CA ASP A 136 -1.00 -6.75 6.17
C ASP A 136 -0.22 -7.91 5.53
N VAL A 137 -0.34 -8.08 4.21
CA VAL A 137 0.39 -9.13 3.47
C VAL A 137 1.67 -8.62 2.79
N LEU A 138 1.89 -7.31 2.78
CA LEU A 138 3.10 -6.70 2.24
C LEU A 138 4.21 -6.66 3.29
N PRO A 139 5.48 -6.84 2.92
CA PRO A 139 6.59 -6.66 3.85
C PRO A 139 6.72 -5.19 4.27
N PRO A 140 7.38 -4.89 5.40
CA PRO A 140 7.54 -3.53 5.90
C PRO A 140 8.15 -2.55 4.89
N ALA A 141 8.99 -3.05 4.00
CA ALA A 141 9.54 -2.29 2.89
C ALA A 141 9.54 -3.10 1.60
N LEU A 142 9.16 -2.46 0.51
CA LEU A 142 9.22 -2.98 -0.85
C LEU A 142 10.42 -2.36 -1.56
N ARG A 143 11.30 -3.18 -2.11
CA ARG A 143 12.28 -2.76 -3.10
C ARG A 143 11.82 -3.22 -4.48
N ILE A 144 11.60 -2.28 -5.37
CA ILE A 144 11.03 -2.49 -6.70
C ILE A 144 12.03 -1.99 -7.73
N PRO A 145 12.78 -2.90 -8.39
CA PRO A 145 13.61 -2.51 -9.53
C PRO A 145 12.72 -1.99 -10.67
N MET A 146 12.91 -0.73 -11.04
CA MET A 146 12.10 -0.10 -12.09
C MET A 146 12.46 -0.62 -13.48
N GLY A 147 13.70 -1.12 -13.65
CA GLY A 147 14.18 -1.65 -14.90
C GLY A 147 14.17 -0.63 -16.04
N GLU A 148 14.10 -1.14 -17.26
CA GLU A 148 13.97 -0.37 -18.49
C GLU A 148 12.63 -0.67 -19.16
N GLY A 149 12.17 0.20 -20.08
CA GLY A 149 10.95 0.04 -20.83
C GLY A 149 9.91 1.14 -20.58
N PRO A 150 8.76 1.08 -21.27
CA PRO A 150 7.77 2.17 -21.27
C PRO A 150 7.23 2.51 -19.89
N ALA A 151 6.91 1.51 -19.07
CA ALA A 151 6.36 1.73 -17.74
C ALA A 151 7.40 2.32 -16.76
N ALA A 152 8.68 1.92 -16.88
CA ALA A 152 9.76 2.53 -16.11
C ALA A 152 9.99 4.00 -16.50
N LYS A 153 9.89 4.30 -17.81
CA LYS A 153 9.96 5.67 -18.32
C LYS A 153 8.82 6.52 -17.77
N LEU A 154 7.59 5.99 -17.84
CA LEU A 154 6.41 6.67 -17.30
C LEU A 154 6.58 6.99 -15.81
N LEU A 155 7.00 6.04 -15.00
CA LEU A 155 7.20 6.26 -13.56
C LEU A 155 8.27 7.33 -13.27
N ARG A 156 9.38 7.35 -14.02
CA ARG A 156 10.39 8.40 -13.89
C ARG A 156 9.82 9.78 -14.23
N GLU A 157 9.02 9.87 -15.28
CA GLU A 157 8.36 11.12 -15.70
C GLU A 157 7.35 11.59 -14.64
N LEU A 158 6.56 10.68 -14.05
CA LEU A 158 5.64 10.99 -12.96
C LEU A 158 6.36 11.52 -11.71
N LEU A 159 7.46 10.89 -11.31
CA LEU A 159 8.27 11.33 -10.18
C LEU A 159 8.88 12.71 -10.40
N GLN A 160 9.43 12.97 -11.59
CA GLN A 160 9.96 14.28 -11.95
C GLN A 160 8.88 15.37 -12.00
N THR A 161 7.71 15.03 -12.53
CA THR A 161 6.55 15.93 -12.55
C THR A 161 6.09 16.23 -11.11
N GLY A 162 6.06 15.21 -10.24
CA GLY A 162 5.71 15.39 -8.83
C GLY A 162 6.65 16.35 -8.10
N VAL A 163 7.96 16.25 -8.33
CA VAL A 163 8.94 17.19 -7.75
C VAL A 163 8.66 18.62 -8.21
N ARG A 164 8.50 18.84 -9.53
CA ARG A 164 8.22 20.18 -10.08
C ARG A 164 6.93 20.80 -9.55
N GLU A 165 5.85 20.01 -9.52
CA GLU A 165 4.56 20.46 -8.97
C GLU A 165 4.63 20.78 -7.48
N SER A 166 5.45 20.03 -6.72
CA SER A 166 5.66 20.31 -5.29
C SER A 166 6.43 21.62 -5.08
N GLU A 167 7.35 21.97 -5.98
CA GLU A 167 8.13 23.22 -5.93
C GLU A 167 7.29 24.42 -6.40
N ASP A 168 6.56 24.27 -7.50
CA ASP A 168 5.79 25.36 -8.11
C ASP A 168 4.54 25.74 -7.32
N ALA A 169 3.99 24.83 -6.53
CA ALA A 169 2.78 25.00 -5.69
C ALA A 169 1.59 25.65 -6.43
N ARG A 170 1.38 25.27 -7.70
CA ARG A 170 0.30 25.85 -8.55
C ARG A 170 -1.09 25.45 -8.06
N PRO A 171 -2.14 26.22 -8.38
CA PRO A 171 -3.50 25.81 -8.09
C PRO A 171 -3.80 24.42 -8.66
N GLY A 172 -4.33 23.50 -7.82
CA GLY A 172 -4.59 22.13 -8.19
C GLY A 172 -3.41 21.15 -7.99
N ALA A 173 -2.22 21.64 -7.62
CA ALA A 173 -1.04 20.81 -7.39
C ALA A 173 -1.31 19.65 -6.40
N VAL A 174 -1.98 19.92 -5.28
CA VAL A 174 -2.31 18.88 -4.27
C VAL A 174 -3.09 17.73 -4.89
N SER A 175 -4.11 18.03 -5.70
CA SER A 175 -4.93 16.99 -6.37
C SER A 175 -4.11 16.23 -7.42
N LEU A 176 -3.26 16.91 -8.18
CA LEU A 176 -2.38 16.29 -9.16
C LEU A 176 -1.37 15.37 -8.49
N LEU A 177 -0.69 15.83 -7.44
CA LEU A 177 0.30 15.07 -6.68
C LEU A 177 -0.30 13.78 -6.09
N ALA A 178 -1.52 13.84 -5.54
CA ALA A 178 -2.23 12.68 -5.05
C ALA A 178 -2.47 11.64 -6.16
N LYS A 179 -2.90 12.08 -7.36
CA LYS A 179 -3.12 11.20 -8.51
C LYS A 179 -1.83 10.58 -9.07
N LEU A 180 -0.75 11.36 -9.11
CA LEU A 180 0.57 10.85 -9.50
C LEU A 180 1.05 9.78 -8.52
N ALA A 181 0.87 9.99 -7.22
CA ALA A 181 1.24 9.04 -6.17
C ALA A 181 0.43 7.74 -6.26
N GLU A 182 -0.88 7.85 -6.48
CA GLU A 182 -1.77 6.70 -6.68
C GLU A 182 -1.32 5.85 -7.87
N LEU A 183 -1.07 6.47 -9.02
CA LEU A 183 -0.60 5.78 -10.22
C LEU A 183 0.77 5.12 -10.00
N MET A 184 1.70 5.83 -9.33
CA MET A 184 3.01 5.30 -8.98
C MET A 184 2.88 4.08 -8.05
N PHE A 185 2.02 4.13 -7.05
CA PHE A 185 1.81 3.03 -6.12
C PHE A 185 1.22 1.80 -6.80
N VAL A 186 0.20 2.00 -7.65
CA VAL A 186 -0.41 0.91 -8.44
C VAL A 186 0.64 0.20 -9.30
N GLU A 187 1.44 0.95 -10.04
CA GLU A 187 2.46 0.34 -10.90
C GLU A 187 3.59 -0.30 -10.09
N ALA A 188 3.98 0.29 -8.97
CA ALA A 188 4.95 -0.29 -8.05
C ALA A 188 4.47 -1.64 -7.50
N LEU A 189 3.19 -1.72 -7.09
CA LEU A 189 2.60 -2.95 -6.59
C LEU A 189 2.49 -4.03 -7.66
N ARG A 190 2.09 -3.67 -8.90
CA ARG A 190 2.07 -4.60 -10.03
C ARG A 190 3.43 -5.23 -10.26
N ARG A 191 4.49 -4.42 -10.32
CA ARG A 191 5.87 -4.90 -10.48
C ARG A 191 6.32 -5.76 -9.33
N TYR A 192 5.94 -5.40 -8.10
CA TYR A 192 6.24 -6.23 -6.93
C TYR A 192 5.57 -7.60 -7.05
N VAL A 193 4.29 -7.65 -7.39
CA VAL A 193 3.55 -8.91 -7.62
C VAL A 193 4.23 -9.75 -8.71
N ASP A 194 4.62 -9.14 -9.83
CA ASP A 194 5.31 -9.81 -10.93
C ASP A 194 6.68 -10.36 -10.53
N SER A 195 7.37 -9.70 -9.59
CA SER A 195 8.68 -10.09 -9.09
C SER A 195 8.66 -11.22 -8.03
N LEU A 196 7.48 -11.57 -7.50
CA LEU A 196 7.37 -12.58 -6.47
C LEU A 196 7.83 -13.95 -6.99
N PRO A 197 8.62 -14.72 -6.21
CA PRO A 197 8.94 -16.11 -6.55
C PRO A 197 7.67 -16.95 -6.69
N VAL A 198 7.67 -17.91 -7.62
CA VAL A 198 6.52 -18.81 -7.87
C VAL A 198 6.12 -19.60 -6.62
N GLN A 199 7.09 -19.90 -5.75
CA GLN A 199 6.90 -20.68 -4.52
C GLN A 199 6.39 -19.83 -3.35
N LYS A 200 6.30 -18.51 -3.50
CA LYS A 200 5.83 -17.66 -2.41
C LYS A 200 4.35 -17.90 -2.16
N GLN A 201 3.99 -18.03 -0.88
CA GLN A 201 2.61 -18.11 -0.41
C GLN A 201 2.10 -16.72 0.02
N GLY A 202 0.80 -16.55 0.08
CA GLY A 202 0.11 -15.34 0.47
C GLY A 202 -0.79 -14.80 -0.63
N TRP A 203 -1.69 -13.92 -0.28
CA TRP A 203 -2.72 -13.36 -1.16
C TRP A 203 -2.19 -12.83 -2.50
N LEU A 204 -1.07 -12.12 -2.48
CA LEU A 204 -0.44 -11.60 -3.70
C LEU A 204 0.07 -12.70 -4.63
N ALA A 205 0.52 -13.82 -4.08
CA ALA A 205 0.89 -15.00 -4.88
C ALA A 205 -0.36 -15.66 -5.48
N GLY A 206 -1.47 -15.67 -4.74
CA GLY A 206 -2.78 -16.13 -5.23
C GLY A 206 -3.27 -15.36 -6.45
N LEU A 207 -2.98 -14.05 -6.56
CA LEU A 207 -3.33 -13.25 -7.74
C LEU A 207 -2.65 -13.70 -9.04
N ARG A 208 -1.44 -14.29 -8.93
CA ARG A 208 -0.69 -14.79 -10.10
C ARG A 208 -1.10 -16.20 -10.52
N ASP A 209 -1.76 -16.93 -9.63
CA ASP A 209 -2.28 -18.26 -9.96
C ASP A 209 -3.50 -18.13 -10.87
N PRO A 210 -3.55 -18.79 -12.03
CA PRO A 210 -4.65 -18.60 -12.98
C PRO A 210 -6.02 -18.95 -12.41
N GLN A 211 -6.13 -20.00 -11.61
CA GLN A 211 -7.39 -20.46 -11.04
C GLN A 211 -7.76 -19.65 -9.79
N VAL A 212 -6.84 -19.49 -8.84
CA VAL A 212 -7.09 -18.74 -7.61
C VAL A 212 -7.27 -17.26 -7.91
N GLY A 213 -6.48 -16.68 -8.82
CA GLY A 213 -6.63 -15.27 -9.24
C GLY A 213 -7.97 -15.01 -9.91
N ARG A 214 -8.47 -15.96 -10.76
CA ARG A 214 -9.82 -15.88 -11.32
C ARG A 214 -10.89 -15.96 -10.24
N ALA A 215 -10.78 -16.89 -9.28
CA ALA A 215 -11.72 -17.02 -8.17
C ALA A 215 -11.75 -15.75 -7.30
N LEU A 216 -10.58 -15.17 -6.99
CA LEU A 216 -10.48 -13.88 -6.31
C LEU A 216 -11.19 -12.77 -7.10
N GLY A 217 -10.99 -12.71 -8.43
CA GLY A 217 -11.70 -11.78 -9.30
C GLY A 217 -13.23 -11.92 -9.25
N LEU A 218 -13.74 -13.14 -9.21
CA LEU A 218 -15.19 -13.41 -9.07
C LEU A 218 -15.73 -12.94 -7.72
N VAL A 219 -15.03 -13.29 -6.63
CA VAL A 219 -15.41 -12.87 -5.26
C VAL A 219 -15.39 -11.35 -5.12
N HIS A 220 -14.41 -10.67 -5.71
CA HIS A 220 -14.31 -9.21 -5.65
C HIS A 220 -15.32 -8.50 -6.54
N GLY A 221 -15.57 -9.03 -7.74
CA GLY A 221 -16.51 -8.46 -8.69
C GLY A 221 -17.99 -8.63 -8.29
N GLU A 222 -18.32 -9.73 -7.61
CA GLU A 222 -19.68 -10.08 -7.22
C GLU A 222 -19.73 -10.48 -5.72
N PRO A 223 -19.38 -9.59 -4.78
CA PRO A 223 -19.27 -9.94 -3.37
C PRO A 223 -20.63 -10.28 -2.73
N GLU A 224 -21.74 -9.76 -3.29
CA GLU A 224 -23.10 -9.99 -2.78
C GLU A 224 -23.67 -11.34 -3.21
N ARG A 225 -23.12 -11.98 -4.27
CA ARG A 225 -23.56 -13.27 -4.77
C ARG A 225 -23.31 -14.36 -3.72
N SER A 226 -24.30 -15.25 -3.54
CA SER A 226 -24.24 -16.37 -2.59
C SER A 226 -23.28 -17.47 -3.06
N TRP A 227 -21.99 -17.11 -3.20
CA TRP A 227 -20.95 -18.04 -3.58
C TRP A 227 -20.80 -19.20 -2.63
N THR A 228 -20.67 -20.40 -3.18
CA THR A 228 -20.22 -21.60 -2.47
C THR A 228 -18.84 -22.01 -2.95
N VAL A 229 -18.17 -22.90 -2.20
CA VAL A 229 -16.88 -23.46 -2.65
C VAL A 229 -17.06 -24.22 -3.97
N ASP A 230 -18.22 -24.89 -4.15
CA ASP A 230 -18.54 -25.63 -5.37
C ASP A 230 -18.71 -24.71 -6.57
N ASP A 231 -19.40 -23.57 -6.40
CA ASP A 231 -19.55 -22.58 -7.46
C ASP A 231 -18.20 -22.03 -7.92
N LEU A 232 -17.36 -21.60 -6.96
CA LEU A 232 -16.04 -21.07 -7.26
C LEU A 232 -15.13 -22.11 -7.93
N ALA A 233 -15.14 -23.35 -7.45
CA ALA A 233 -14.38 -24.46 -8.03
C ALA A 233 -14.82 -24.74 -9.47
N HIS A 234 -16.13 -24.77 -9.75
CA HIS A 234 -16.70 -24.94 -11.08
C HIS A 234 -16.25 -23.82 -12.03
N GLU A 235 -16.35 -22.56 -11.61
CA GLU A 235 -15.97 -21.38 -12.40
C GLU A 235 -14.49 -21.39 -12.82
N VAL A 236 -13.62 -22.05 -12.02
CA VAL A 236 -12.18 -22.13 -12.30
C VAL A 236 -11.76 -23.50 -12.84
N ALA A 237 -12.73 -24.36 -13.20
CA ALA A 237 -12.52 -25.70 -13.74
C ALA A 237 -11.66 -26.62 -12.83
N MET A 238 -11.92 -26.59 -11.51
CA MET A 238 -11.27 -27.44 -10.51
C MET A 238 -12.29 -28.28 -9.76
N SER A 239 -11.86 -29.42 -9.16
CA SER A 239 -12.65 -30.08 -8.15
C SER A 239 -12.71 -29.25 -6.88
N ARG A 240 -13.84 -29.38 -6.12
CA ARG A 240 -14.03 -28.66 -4.86
C ARG A 240 -12.85 -28.79 -3.89
N SER A 241 -12.37 -30.03 -3.68
CA SER A 241 -11.26 -30.30 -2.74
C SER A 241 -9.96 -29.67 -3.22
N ALA A 242 -9.59 -29.85 -4.50
CA ALA A 242 -8.37 -29.29 -5.07
C ALA A 242 -8.38 -27.76 -5.06
N PHE A 243 -9.56 -27.15 -5.35
CA PHE A 243 -9.70 -25.69 -5.28
C PHE A 243 -9.55 -25.18 -3.84
N ALA A 244 -10.26 -25.76 -2.89
CA ALA A 244 -10.22 -25.33 -1.48
C ALA A 244 -8.80 -25.42 -0.89
N GLU A 245 -8.09 -26.52 -1.15
CA GLU A 245 -6.70 -26.72 -0.72
C GLU A 245 -5.75 -25.72 -1.38
N ARG A 246 -5.83 -25.57 -2.71
CA ARG A 246 -4.97 -24.64 -3.46
C ARG A 246 -5.21 -23.19 -3.02
N PHE A 247 -6.47 -22.79 -2.88
CA PHE A 247 -6.84 -21.47 -2.41
C PHE A 247 -6.29 -21.20 -1.00
N ALA A 248 -6.54 -22.11 -0.04
CA ALA A 248 -6.07 -21.97 1.33
C ALA A 248 -4.53 -21.93 1.41
N THR A 249 -3.84 -22.74 0.60
CA THR A 249 -2.37 -22.74 0.53
C THR A 249 -1.82 -21.42 0.01
N LEU A 250 -2.41 -20.86 -1.05
CA LEU A 250 -1.92 -19.63 -1.68
C LEU A 250 -2.39 -18.37 -0.94
N VAL A 251 -3.65 -18.31 -0.52
CA VAL A 251 -4.24 -17.12 0.12
C VAL A 251 -3.99 -17.07 1.62
N GLY A 252 -3.81 -18.25 2.26
CA GLY A 252 -3.57 -18.39 3.70
C GLY A 252 -4.84 -18.63 4.52
N GLU A 253 -6.02 -18.64 3.90
CA GLU A 253 -7.29 -18.89 4.54
C GLU A 253 -8.30 -19.57 3.59
N PRO A 254 -9.32 -20.30 4.10
CA PRO A 254 -10.34 -20.92 3.26
C PRO A 254 -11.16 -19.92 2.44
N PRO A 255 -11.67 -20.31 1.23
CA PRO A 255 -12.37 -19.40 0.31
C PRO A 255 -13.55 -18.65 0.95
N MET A 256 -14.39 -19.33 1.73
CA MET A 256 -15.58 -18.72 2.34
C MET A 256 -15.23 -17.80 3.52
N GLN A 257 -14.13 -18.06 4.22
CA GLN A 257 -13.62 -17.15 5.25
C GLN A 257 -13.12 -15.86 4.61
N TYR A 258 -12.36 -15.98 3.50
CA TYR A 258 -11.92 -14.85 2.70
C TYR A 258 -13.10 -13.99 2.21
N LEU A 259 -14.12 -14.61 1.58
CA LEU A 259 -15.33 -13.91 1.13
C LEU A 259 -16.01 -13.15 2.28
N THR A 260 -16.15 -13.80 3.44
CA THR A 260 -16.76 -13.17 4.62
C THR A 260 -15.98 -11.94 5.06
N ARG A 261 -14.65 -12.05 5.16
CA ARG A 261 -13.77 -10.95 5.53
C ARG A 261 -13.84 -9.81 4.51
N TRP A 262 -13.82 -10.12 3.21
CA TRP A 262 -13.97 -9.13 2.15
C TRP A 262 -15.31 -8.37 2.24
N ARG A 263 -16.41 -9.06 2.44
CA ARG A 263 -17.73 -8.44 2.66
C ARG A 263 -17.76 -7.50 3.87
N LEU A 264 -17.12 -7.90 4.96
CA LEU A 264 -17.00 -7.06 6.15
C LEU A 264 -16.13 -5.81 5.90
N THR A 265 -15.08 -5.94 5.09
CA THR A 265 -14.25 -4.79 4.66
C THR A 265 -15.08 -3.78 3.85
N LEU A 266 -15.86 -4.26 2.86
CA LEU A 266 -16.77 -3.40 2.09
C LEU A 266 -17.85 -2.74 2.98
N ALA A 267 -18.36 -3.48 3.97
CA ALA A 267 -19.30 -2.95 4.96
C ALA A 267 -18.67 -1.84 5.82
N ALA A 268 -17.41 -2.02 6.24
CA ALA A 268 -16.67 -1.02 7.00
C ALA A 268 -16.48 0.28 6.19
N GLN A 269 -16.19 0.14 4.89
CA GLN A 269 -16.12 1.27 3.97
C GLN A 269 -17.48 1.98 3.82
N ALA A 270 -18.55 1.24 3.53
CA ALA A 270 -19.90 1.81 3.40
C ALA A 270 -20.36 2.53 4.68
N LEU A 271 -20.00 2.02 5.86
CA LEU A 271 -20.27 2.67 7.14
C LEU A 271 -19.52 4.00 7.30
N ARG A 272 -18.30 4.11 6.79
CA ARG A 272 -17.48 5.35 6.86
C ARG A 272 -17.91 6.42 5.86
N GLU A 273 -18.29 6.01 4.65
CA GLU A 273 -18.54 6.91 3.53
C GLU A 273 -20.00 7.36 3.42
N GLY A 274 -20.93 6.56 3.93
CA GLY A 274 -22.35 6.73 3.66
C GLY A 274 -23.24 6.89 4.88
N THR A 275 -24.49 7.28 4.58
CA THR A 275 -25.61 7.36 5.54
C THR A 275 -26.54 6.16 5.44
N GLU A 276 -26.19 5.13 4.65
CA GLU A 276 -26.99 3.93 4.43
C GLU A 276 -27.29 3.23 5.77
N ALA A 277 -28.53 2.72 5.92
CA ALA A 277 -28.91 2.01 7.14
C ALA A 277 -28.05 0.79 7.39
N ILE A 278 -27.63 0.54 8.64
CA ILE A 278 -26.79 -0.60 9.04
C ILE A 278 -27.44 -1.91 8.61
N THR A 279 -28.77 -2.05 8.75
CA THR A 279 -29.54 -3.22 8.31
C THR A 279 -29.36 -3.50 6.82
N ARG A 280 -29.36 -2.48 5.97
CA ARG A 280 -29.14 -2.67 4.52
C ARG A 280 -27.71 -3.09 4.23
N ILE A 281 -26.73 -2.49 4.88
CA ILE A 281 -25.32 -2.89 4.77
C ILE A 281 -25.14 -4.36 5.22
N ALA A 282 -25.77 -4.77 6.33
CA ALA A 282 -25.73 -6.14 6.81
C ALA A 282 -26.30 -7.13 5.78
N GLN A 283 -27.44 -6.83 5.18
CA GLN A 283 -28.07 -7.64 4.13
C GLN A 283 -27.17 -7.80 2.91
N ARG A 284 -26.59 -6.71 2.40
CA ARG A 284 -25.64 -6.75 1.28
C ARG A 284 -24.36 -7.52 1.61
N SER A 285 -23.97 -7.56 2.87
CA SER A 285 -22.85 -8.36 3.36
C SER A 285 -23.20 -9.84 3.57
N GLY A 286 -24.42 -10.26 3.22
CA GLY A 286 -24.88 -11.65 3.30
C GLY A 286 -25.31 -12.10 4.69
N TYR A 287 -25.70 -11.17 5.57
CA TYR A 287 -26.21 -11.48 6.90
C TYR A 287 -27.73 -11.35 6.97
N GLU A 288 -28.39 -12.38 7.50
CA GLU A 288 -29.85 -12.39 7.67
C GLU A 288 -30.33 -11.55 8.85
N SER A 289 -29.44 -11.20 9.79
CA SER A 289 -29.81 -10.38 10.95
C SER A 289 -28.70 -9.39 11.33
N ASP A 290 -29.12 -8.20 11.80
CA ASP A 290 -28.23 -7.15 12.33
C ASP A 290 -27.39 -7.65 13.51
N ALA A 291 -27.94 -8.55 14.33
CA ALA A 291 -27.23 -9.12 15.46
C ALA A 291 -26.07 -10.03 15.02
N ALA A 292 -26.28 -10.86 14.00
CA ALA A 292 -25.23 -11.71 13.43
C ALA A 292 -24.14 -10.86 12.77
N PHE A 293 -24.53 -9.86 11.97
CA PHE A 293 -23.63 -8.90 11.38
C PHE A 293 -22.79 -8.16 12.42
N SER A 294 -23.45 -7.59 13.44
CA SER A 294 -22.75 -6.85 14.51
C SER A 294 -21.72 -7.69 15.25
N ARG A 295 -22.04 -8.96 15.53
CA ARG A 295 -21.08 -9.90 16.15
C ARG A 295 -19.88 -10.19 15.24
N ALA A 296 -20.13 -10.47 13.96
CA ALA A 296 -19.07 -10.74 12.99
C ALA A 296 -18.19 -9.50 12.77
N PHE A 297 -18.81 -8.34 12.59
CA PHE A 297 -18.13 -7.07 12.41
C PHE A 297 -17.25 -6.70 13.62
N ARG A 298 -17.80 -6.86 14.86
CA ARG A 298 -17.03 -6.62 16.08
C ARG A 298 -15.85 -7.58 16.24
N ARG A 299 -16.01 -8.82 15.83
CA ARG A 299 -14.91 -9.81 15.87
C ARG A 299 -13.78 -9.42 14.91
N GLU A 300 -14.13 -8.88 13.72
CA GLU A 300 -13.16 -8.47 12.69
C GLU A 300 -12.48 -7.13 13.02
N PHE A 301 -13.25 -6.11 13.41
CA PHE A 301 -12.76 -4.75 13.58
C PHE A 301 -12.67 -4.28 15.05
N GLY A 302 -12.93 -5.15 16.02
CA GLY A 302 -12.82 -4.85 17.45
C GLY A 302 -13.97 -4.01 18.03
N MET A 303 -14.81 -3.39 17.18
CA MET A 303 -15.92 -2.55 17.62
C MET A 303 -17.19 -2.77 16.78
N PRO A 304 -18.40 -2.49 17.33
CA PRO A 304 -19.64 -2.66 16.60
C PRO A 304 -19.83 -1.63 15.47
N PRO A 305 -20.66 -1.95 14.43
CA PRO A 305 -20.86 -1.10 13.24
C PRO A 305 -21.27 0.33 13.55
N ALA A 306 -22.16 0.53 14.54
CA ALA A 306 -22.62 1.86 14.93
C ALA A 306 -21.53 2.72 15.57
N ALA A 307 -20.62 2.12 16.33
CA ALA A 307 -19.46 2.79 16.89
C ALA A 307 -18.42 3.11 15.78
N TRP A 308 -18.19 2.17 14.87
CA TRP A 308 -17.32 2.35 13.71
C TRP A 308 -17.74 3.55 12.85
N ARG A 309 -19.05 3.69 12.56
CA ARG A 309 -19.61 4.82 11.81
C ARG A 309 -19.34 6.18 12.47
N LYS A 310 -19.38 6.22 13.81
CA LYS A 310 -19.23 7.45 14.61
C LYS A 310 -17.77 7.75 14.96
N ALA A 311 -16.89 6.78 14.81
CA ALA A 311 -15.49 6.97 15.16
C ALA A 311 -14.87 8.08 14.31
N PRO A 312 -14.08 8.99 14.90
CA PRO A 312 -13.39 10.02 14.15
C PRO A 312 -12.65 9.40 12.96
N ARG A 313 -12.68 10.07 11.84
CA ARG A 313 -11.76 9.78 10.75
C ARG A 313 -10.39 10.19 11.30
N GLY A 314 -9.61 9.21 11.75
CA GLY A 314 -8.28 9.41 12.30
C GLY A 314 -7.34 10.10 11.37
#